data_75665abdc9a3a955b38a9652e9329dad
#
_entry.id   75665abdc9a3a955b38a9652e9329dad
#
_cell.length_a   1.000
_cell.length_b   1.000
_cell.length_c   1.000
_cell.angle_alpha   90.00
_cell.angle_beta   90.00
_cell.angle_gamma   90.00
#
_symmetry.space_group_name_H-M   'P 1'
#
loop_
_entity.id
_entity.type
_entity.pdbx_description
1 polymer ?
#
loop_
_entity_poly.entity_id
_entity_poly.type
_entity_poly.pdbx_seq_one_letter_code
_entity_poly.pdbx_strand_id
1 'polypeptide(L)'
;MEITEYLLSVALKEKWYRYERDGHRFYHNRKKVLAGITTILKEVMPTPIHLTKWMMENGEEELQRTADFGSLLHLLILRYMKAEHWWLSIPPGENKGSDLWKSMIAYRNFEQDYFAGITPYMLEVPLHGKVAGCEYVCTIDFCSPMAITTFSEVEGEDVYKSGAKKGQKKMVKVSQTKTVNSIVDFKSNYYDKDKSFYQSQLFQLLAQKEAVFQQTGIRVDKIFNWTPTGFRKDNGHNTYKLVEWVMEGEETQNVSLPIL
;
A
#
# COMPACT_ATOMS: atom_id res chain seq x y z
N MET A 1 4.00 -24.59 -3.84
CA MET A 1 4.73 -23.76 -4.85
C MET A 1 5.30 -22.57 -4.09
N GLU A 2 6.60 -22.42 -4.07
CA GLU A 2 7.22 -21.32 -3.34
C GLU A 2 6.82 -19.99 -3.98
N ILE A 3 6.42 -19.00 -3.17
CA ILE A 3 6.10 -17.63 -3.65
C ILE A 3 7.25 -17.08 -4.50
N THR A 4 8.50 -17.43 -4.16
CA THR A 4 9.70 -17.06 -4.92
C THR A 4 9.69 -17.60 -6.36
N GLU A 5 9.19 -18.81 -6.61
CA GLU A 5 9.09 -19.37 -7.97
C GLU A 5 7.96 -18.74 -8.77
N TYR A 6 6.86 -18.37 -8.12
CA TYR A 6 5.77 -17.66 -8.79
C TYR A 6 6.13 -16.21 -9.11
N LEU A 7 6.78 -15.51 -8.21
CA LEU A 7 7.32 -14.15 -8.44
C LEU A 7 8.39 -14.13 -9.53
N LEU A 8 9.12 -15.26 -9.73
CA LEU A 8 10.11 -15.44 -10.78
C LEU A 8 9.48 -15.94 -12.10
N SER A 9 8.27 -16.53 -12.08
CA SER A 9 7.56 -16.98 -13.29
C SER A 9 7.03 -15.82 -14.14
N VAL A 10 6.79 -14.65 -13.51
CA VAL A 10 6.79 -13.39 -14.24
C VAL A 10 8.24 -13.12 -14.62
N ALA A 11 8.65 -13.56 -15.81
CA ALA A 11 10.04 -13.51 -16.28
C ALA A 11 10.51 -12.05 -16.26
N LEU A 12 11.00 -11.61 -15.13
CA LEU A 12 11.67 -10.31 -15.00
C LEU A 12 12.86 -10.36 -15.94
N LYS A 13 12.79 -9.61 -17.03
CA LYS A 13 13.84 -9.53 -18.04
C LYS A 13 15.19 -9.10 -17.45
N GLU A 14 15.14 -8.44 -16.30
CA GLU A 14 16.32 -7.89 -15.63
C GLU A 14 16.18 -8.02 -14.11
N LYS A 15 17.29 -8.37 -13.42
CA LYS A 15 17.38 -8.32 -11.97
C LYS A 15 18.01 -7.00 -11.55
N TRP A 16 17.37 -6.31 -10.63
CA TRP A 16 17.83 -5.06 -10.06
C TRP A 16 18.18 -5.24 -8.60
N TYR A 17 19.35 -4.68 -8.20
CA TYR A 17 19.87 -4.75 -6.83
C TYR A 17 19.86 -3.34 -6.24
N ARG A 18 19.19 -3.18 -5.11
CA ARG A 18 19.07 -1.91 -4.38
C ARG A 18 20.33 -1.65 -3.56
N TYR A 19 20.77 -0.40 -3.54
CA TYR A 19 21.69 0.13 -2.55
C TYR A 19 21.33 1.57 -2.19
N GLU A 20 21.85 2.07 -1.07
CA GLU A 20 21.64 3.44 -0.60
C GLU A 20 22.96 4.19 -0.56
N ARG A 21 22.93 5.44 -0.96
CA ARG A 21 24.06 6.35 -0.91
C ARG A 21 23.56 7.75 -0.61
N ASP A 22 24.10 8.39 0.43
CA ASP A 22 23.77 9.76 0.86
C ASP A 22 22.25 9.98 1.06
N GLY A 23 21.55 9.00 1.66
CA GLY A 23 20.11 9.03 1.90
C GLY A 23 19.23 8.83 0.65
N HIS A 24 19.84 8.50 -0.48
CA HIS A 24 19.17 8.25 -1.76
C HIS A 24 19.21 6.77 -2.13
N ARG A 25 18.13 6.28 -2.74
CA ARG A 25 18.01 4.90 -3.21
C ARG A 25 18.38 4.80 -4.67
N PHE A 26 19.33 3.90 -4.96
CA PHE A 26 19.74 3.56 -6.31
C PHE A 26 19.61 2.07 -6.54
N TYR A 27 19.54 1.71 -7.81
CA TYR A 27 19.46 0.32 -8.25
C TYR A 27 20.45 0.07 -9.39
N HIS A 28 21.05 -1.10 -9.42
CA HIS A 28 21.95 -1.51 -10.50
C HIS A 28 21.62 -2.91 -11.02
N ASN A 29 21.91 -3.18 -12.29
CA ASN A 29 21.67 -4.46 -12.96
C ASN A 29 22.91 -4.97 -13.71
N ARG A 30 24.14 -4.68 -13.27
CA ARG A 30 25.40 -4.94 -13.95
C ARG A 30 25.69 -4.07 -15.18
N LYS A 31 24.69 -3.51 -15.87
CA LYS A 31 24.83 -2.70 -17.08
C LYS A 31 24.72 -1.21 -16.80
N LYS A 32 23.83 -0.83 -15.92
CA LYS A 32 23.56 0.57 -15.58
C LYS A 32 23.13 0.74 -14.14
N VAL A 33 23.21 1.97 -13.66
CA VAL A 33 22.70 2.44 -12.37
C VAL A 33 21.58 3.42 -12.64
N LEU A 34 20.45 3.25 -11.94
CA LEU A 34 19.30 4.15 -12.00
C LEU A 34 18.88 4.61 -10.62
N ALA A 35 18.37 5.83 -10.55
CA ALA A 35 17.75 6.32 -9.31
C ALA A 35 16.43 5.59 -9.02
N GLY A 36 16.15 5.39 -7.75
CA GLY A 36 14.85 4.94 -7.30
C GLY A 36 13.79 6.03 -7.50
N ILE A 37 12.55 5.66 -7.78
CA ILE A 37 11.45 6.62 -7.94
C ILE A 37 11.30 7.54 -6.72
N THR A 38 11.48 7.01 -5.50
CA THR A 38 11.43 7.81 -4.27
C THR A 38 12.56 8.84 -4.18
N THR A 39 13.75 8.54 -4.71
CA THR A 39 14.85 9.50 -4.82
C THR A 39 14.48 10.62 -5.79
N ILE A 40 13.98 10.29 -6.98
CA ILE A 40 13.55 11.29 -7.96
C ILE A 40 12.47 12.21 -7.37
N LEU A 41 11.47 11.63 -6.72
CA LEU A 41 10.37 12.42 -6.13
C LEU A 41 10.85 13.34 -5.01
N LYS A 42 11.83 12.92 -4.19
CA LYS A 42 12.44 13.78 -3.16
C LYS A 42 13.10 15.02 -3.75
N GLU A 43 13.74 14.90 -4.93
CA GLU A 43 14.43 16.01 -5.57
C GLU A 43 13.48 16.99 -6.26
N VAL A 44 12.34 16.52 -6.79
CA VAL A 44 11.45 17.35 -7.58
C VAL A 44 10.21 17.84 -6.84
N MET A 45 9.88 17.23 -5.72
CA MET A 45 8.70 17.58 -4.94
C MET A 45 9.08 18.19 -3.59
N PRO A 46 8.45 19.30 -3.19
CA PRO A 46 8.73 19.90 -1.90
C PRO A 46 8.31 18.96 -0.76
N THR A 47 9.12 18.90 0.29
CA THR A 47 8.74 18.20 1.52
C THR A 47 7.51 18.89 2.11
N PRO A 48 6.45 18.16 2.46
CA PRO A 48 5.26 18.75 3.07
C PRO A 48 5.60 19.52 4.35
N ILE A 49 5.06 20.74 4.50
CA ILE A 49 5.38 21.65 5.60
C ILE A 49 5.20 20.99 6.98
N HIS A 50 4.12 20.22 7.16
CA HIS A 50 3.89 19.53 8.43
C HIS A 50 4.90 18.41 8.71
N LEU A 51 5.45 17.76 7.68
CA LEU A 51 6.54 16.79 7.85
C LEU A 51 7.84 17.51 8.25
N THR A 52 8.15 18.63 7.61
CA THR A 52 9.30 19.46 7.99
C THR A 52 9.17 19.92 9.43
N LYS A 53 8.00 20.41 9.83
CA LYS A 53 7.72 20.80 11.21
C LYS A 53 7.88 19.63 12.18
N TRP A 54 7.33 18.48 11.86
CA TRP A 54 7.47 17.26 12.67
C TRP A 54 8.94 16.84 12.84
N MET A 55 9.74 16.89 11.76
CA MET A 55 11.18 16.60 11.82
C MET A 55 11.93 17.57 12.72
N MET A 56 11.60 18.86 12.67
CA MET A 56 12.18 19.88 13.56
C MET A 56 11.83 19.63 15.04
N GLU A 57 10.62 19.15 15.31
CA GLU A 57 10.13 18.92 16.68
C GLU A 57 10.67 17.59 17.28
N ASN A 58 10.89 16.56 16.47
CA ASN A 58 11.20 15.21 16.95
C ASN A 58 12.66 14.77 16.70
N GLY A 59 13.39 15.46 15.83
CA GLY A 59 14.80 15.20 15.55
C GLY A 59 15.06 14.01 14.61
N GLU A 60 16.37 13.82 14.32
CA GLU A 60 16.81 12.79 13.38
C GLU A 60 16.65 11.36 13.93
N GLU A 61 16.83 11.17 15.23
CA GLU A 61 16.70 9.83 15.85
C GLU A 61 15.28 9.26 15.71
N GLU A 62 14.27 10.10 15.91
CA GLU A 62 12.88 9.67 15.76
C GLU A 62 12.51 9.42 14.29
N LEU A 63 13.08 10.21 13.37
CA LEU A 63 12.95 9.98 11.94
C LEU A 63 13.55 8.61 11.54
N GLN A 64 14.77 8.32 12.02
CA GLN A 64 15.44 7.05 11.78
C GLN A 64 14.65 5.88 12.38
N ARG A 65 14.21 6.01 13.64
CA ARG A 65 13.37 5.00 14.31
C ARG A 65 12.11 4.68 13.52
N THR A 66 11.47 5.71 12.97
CA THR A 66 10.26 5.54 12.13
C THR A 66 10.57 4.82 10.81
N ALA A 67 11.71 5.15 10.20
CA ALA A 67 12.17 4.49 8.97
C ALA A 67 12.53 3.02 9.21
N ASP A 68 13.22 2.72 10.32
CA ASP A 68 13.58 1.35 10.72
C ASP A 68 12.35 0.51 11.01
N PHE A 69 11.35 1.07 11.71
CA PHE A 69 10.07 0.41 11.93
C PHE A 69 9.39 0.06 10.61
N GLY A 70 9.35 0.99 9.65
CA GLY A 70 8.79 0.75 8.32
C GLY A 70 9.51 -0.39 7.59
N SER A 71 10.84 -0.34 7.57
CA SER A 71 11.67 -1.35 6.91
C SER A 71 11.47 -2.74 7.52
N LEU A 72 11.37 -2.81 8.86
CA LEU A 72 11.12 -4.06 9.56
C LEU A 72 9.71 -4.59 9.30
N LEU A 73 8.69 -3.73 9.27
CA LEU A 73 7.33 -4.13 8.93
C LEU A 73 7.25 -4.77 7.54
N HIS A 74 7.87 -4.17 6.52
CA HIS A 74 7.94 -4.75 5.17
C HIS A 74 8.63 -6.12 5.18
N LEU A 75 9.74 -6.26 5.92
CA LEU A 75 10.42 -7.55 6.08
C LEU A 75 9.52 -8.60 6.73
N LEU A 76 8.76 -8.23 7.77
CA LEU A 76 7.86 -9.16 8.46
C LEU A 76 6.72 -9.60 7.54
N ILE A 77 6.13 -8.69 6.76
CA ILE A 77 5.11 -9.01 5.76
C ILE A 77 5.68 -9.98 4.71
N LEU A 78 6.87 -9.69 4.18
CA LEU A 78 7.53 -10.56 3.21
C LEU A 78 7.77 -11.98 3.76
N ARG A 79 8.26 -12.11 4.98
CA ARG A 79 8.48 -13.41 5.64
C ARG A 79 7.17 -14.15 5.90
N TYR A 80 6.16 -13.44 6.37
CA TYR A 80 4.84 -14.01 6.57
C TYR A 80 4.28 -14.61 5.28
N MET A 81 4.34 -13.86 4.18
CA MET A 81 3.85 -14.30 2.87
C MET A 81 4.64 -15.46 2.28
N LYS A 82 5.91 -15.63 2.67
CA LYS A 82 6.74 -16.80 2.34
C LYS A 82 6.52 -18.00 3.26
N ALA A 83 5.53 -17.95 4.13
CA ALA A 83 5.29 -18.94 5.19
C ALA A 83 6.51 -19.18 6.13
N GLU A 84 7.38 -18.18 6.25
CA GLU A 84 8.51 -18.19 7.17
C GLU A 84 8.04 -17.81 8.60
N HIS A 85 8.85 -18.16 9.59
CA HIS A 85 8.61 -17.79 10.99
C HIS A 85 8.92 -16.31 11.24
N TRP A 86 8.09 -15.42 10.71
CA TRP A 86 8.27 -13.96 10.72
C TRP A 86 8.48 -13.39 12.13
N TRP A 87 7.86 -13.98 13.15
CA TRP A 87 7.99 -13.54 14.56
C TRP A 87 9.40 -13.67 15.12
N LEU A 88 10.26 -14.53 14.55
CA LEU A 88 11.68 -14.62 14.93
C LEU A 88 12.49 -13.39 14.49
N SER A 89 11.93 -12.55 13.64
CA SER A 89 12.58 -11.31 13.18
C SER A 89 12.19 -10.09 14.01
N ILE A 90 11.31 -10.26 14.99
CA ILE A 90 10.98 -9.20 15.94
C ILE A 90 12.16 -9.03 16.89
N PRO A 91 12.70 -7.79 17.07
CA PRO A 91 13.84 -7.54 17.92
C PRO A 91 13.62 -8.04 19.36
N PRO A 92 14.69 -8.48 20.06
CA PRO A 92 14.59 -8.81 21.49
C PRO A 92 14.05 -7.63 22.29
N GLY A 93 13.11 -7.91 23.20
CA GLY A 93 12.41 -6.88 23.97
C GLY A 93 11.05 -6.47 23.40
N GLU A 94 10.81 -6.71 22.13
CA GLU A 94 9.48 -6.60 21.52
C GLU A 94 8.65 -7.86 21.86
N ASN A 95 7.40 -7.67 22.18
CA ASN A 95 6.49 -8.77 22.55
C ASN A 95 5.20 -8.72 21.71
N LYS A 96 4.28 -9.66 21.97
CA LYS A 96 2.99 -9.73 21.26
C LYS A 96 2.14 -8.47 21.37
N GLY A 97 2.39 -7.61 22.32
CA GLY A 97 1.73 -6.33 22.48
C GLY A 97 2.47 -5.18 21.79
N SER A 98 3.62 -5.42 21.15
CA SER A 98 4.38 -4.41 20.43
C SER A 98 3.62 -3.86 19.22
N ASP A 99 3.99 -2.67 18.79
CA ASP A 99 3.40 -2.04 17.62
C ASP A 99 3.64 -2.86 16.33
N LEU A 100 4.79 -3.55 16.23
CA LEU A 100 5.08 -4.45 15.10
C LEU A 100 4.14 -5.66 15.09
N TRP A 101 3.93 -6.30 16.25
CA TRP A 101 3.00 -7.42 16.37
C TRP A 101 1.58 -7.02 16.00
N LYS A 102 1.11 -5.89 16.53
CA LYS A 102 -0.22 -5.33 16.21
C LYS A 102 -0.35 -4.99 14.72
N SER A 103 0.71 -4.43 14.12
CA SER A 103 0.74 -4.15 12.67
C SER A 103 0.64 -5.42 11.83
N MET A 104 1.28 -6.51 12.26
CA MET A 104 1.17 -7.79 11.56
C MET A 104 -0.22 -8.42 11.70
N ILE A 105 -0.91 -8.23 12.82
CA ILE A 105 -2.32 -8.64 12.94
C ILE A 105 -3.20 -7.81 12.00
N ALA A 106 -2.98 -6.49 11.94
CA ALA A 106 -3.68 -5.62 11.00
C ALA A 106 -3.46 -6.04 9.54
N TYR A 107 -2.22 -6.47 9.18
CA TYR A 107 -1.93 -7.01 7.86
C TYR A 107 -2.70 -8.33 7.58
N ARG A 108 -2.77 -9.24 8.55
CA ARG A 108 -3.55 -10.48 8.40
C ARG A 108 -5.04 -10.23 8.21
N ASN A 109 -5.60 -9.23 8.90
CA ASN A 109 -6.99 -8.83 8.68
C ASN A 109 -7.17 -8.29 7.26
N PHE A 110 -6.26 -7.45 6.78
CA PHE A 110 -6.24 -6.98 5.40
C PHE A 110 -6.19 -8.12 4.38
N GLU A 111 -5.34 -9.13 4.62
CA GLU A 111 -5.29 -10.34 3.79
C GLU A 111 -6.63 -11.05 3.74
N GLN A 112 -7.26 -11.28 4.90
CA GLN A 112 -8.54 -11.97 4.99
C GLN A 112 -9.66 -11.21 4.27
N ASP A 113 -9.65 -9.88 4.35
CA ASP A 113 -10.70 -9.03 3.77
C ASP A 113 -10.61 -8.93 2.24
N TYR A 114 -9.41 -8.99 1.66
CA TYR A 114 -9.23 -8.63 0.25
C TYR A 114 -8.62 -9.71 -0.65
N PHE A 115 -7.81 -10.63 -0.14
CA PHE A 115 -7.08 -11.58 -0.97
C PHE A 115 -6.79 -12.93 -0.30
N ALA A 116 -7.62 -13.35 0.65
CA ALA A 116 -7.50 -14.64 1.33
C ALA A 116 -7.36 -15.80 0.31
N GLY A 117 -6.29 -16.59 0.45
CA GLY A 117 -6.00 -17.71 -0.45
C GLY A 117 -5.54 -17.33 -1.85
N ILE A 118 -5.33 -16.04 -2.13
CA ILE A 118 -4.77 -15.56 -3.41
C ILE A 118 -3.27 -15.37 -3.25
N THR A 119 -2.49 -15.95 -4.16
CA THR A 119 -1.05 -15.68 -4.24
C THR A 119 -0.82 -14.36 -4.98
N PRO A 120 -0.12 -13.38 -4.39
CA PRO A 120 0.18 -12.13 -5.06
C PRO A 120 1.08 -12.35 -6.29
N TYR A 121 0.95 -11.49 -7.29
CA TYR A 121 1.84 -11.48 -8.46
C TYR A 121 3.26 -11.05 -8.09
N MET A 122 3.37 -10.07 -7.18
CA MET A 122 4.63 -9.47 -6.77
C MET A 122 4.60 -9.06 -5.31
N LEU A 123 5.74 -9.22 -4.64
CA LEU A 123 5.96 -8.82 -3.26
C LEU A 123 7.43 -8.39 -3.10
N GLU A 124 7.67 -7.12 -2.75
CA GLU A 124 9.01 -6.52 -2.61
C GLU A 124 9.89 -6.71 -3.87
N VAL A 125 9.30 -6.51 -5.06
CA VAL A 125 9.97 -6.74 -6.33
C VAL A 125 10.43 -5.43 -6.96
N PRO A 126 11.73 -5.24 -7.23
CA PRO A 126 12.22 -4.07 -7.95
C PRO A 126 11.94 -4.20 -9.45
N LEU A 127 11.26 -3.22 -10.02
CA LEU A 127 10.94 -3.12 -11.44
C LEU A 127 11.50 -1.84 -12.06
N HIS A 128 12.01 -1.97 -13.28
CA HIS A 128 12.40 -0.86 -14.12
C HIS A 128 11.18 -0.28 -14.85
N GLY A 129 11.05 1.04 -14.84
CA GLY A 129 10.04 1.76 -15.60
C GLY A 129 10.64 2.94 -16.38
N LYS A 130 9.88 3.43 -17.33
CA LYS A 130 10.24 4.61 -18.13
C LYS A 130 9.01 5.46 -18.40
N VAL A 131 9.06 6.75 -18.04
CA VAL A 131 7.99 7.72 -18.29
C VAL A 131 8.59 8.98 -18.88
N ALA A 132 8.05 9.46 -19.99
CA ALA A 132 8.49 10.68 -20.68
C ALA A 132 10.02 10.72 -20.92
N GLY A 133 10.62 9.58 -21.23
CA GLY A 133 12.07 9.48 -21.46
C GLY A 133 12.92 9.27 -20.20
N CYS A 134 12.39 9.52 -19.02
CA CYS A 134 13.08 9.32 -17.75
C CYS A 134 12.98 7.84 -17.32
N GLU A 135 14.11 7.19 -17.09
CA GLU A 135 14.20 5.83 -16.60
C GLU A 135 14.36 5.83 -15.07
N TYR A 136 13.68 4.93 -14.41
CA TYR A 136 13.73 4.75 -12.95
C TYR A 136 13.58 3.29 -12.57
N VAL A 137 13.85 2.98 -11.30
CA VAL A 137 13.47 1.70 -10.69
C VAL A 137 12.58 1.98 -9.47
N CYS A 138 11.53 1.18 -9.31
CA CYS A 138 10.68 1.21 -8.13
C CYS A 138 10.55 -0.20 -7.55
N THR A 139 10.49 -0.32 -6.23
CA THR A 139 10.10 -1.57 -5.58
C THR A 139 8.58 -1.64 -5.49
N ILE A 140 8.00 -2.74 -5.91
CA ILE A 140 6.58 -3.03 -5.76
C ILE A 140 6.40 -3.74 -4.43
N ASP A 141 5.84 -3.06 -3.44
CA ASP A 141 5.61 -3.66 -2.12
C ASP A 141 4.65 -4.85 -2.23
N PHE A 142 3.54 -4.65 -2.96
CA PHE A 142 2.54 -5.68 -3.18
C PHE A 142 1.76 -5.42 -4.47
N CYS A 143 1.60 -6.47 -5.30
CA CYS A 143 0.70 -6.47 -6.47
C CYS A 143 -0.07 -7.78 -6.52
N SER A 144 -1.40 -7.71 -6.53
CA SER A 144 -2.27 -8.90 -6.46
C SER A 144 -3.65 -8.64 -7.06
N PRO A 145 -4.36 -9.68 -7.50
CA PRO A 145 -5.82 -9.63 -7.57
C PRO A 145 -6.37 -9.41 -6.16
N MET A 146 -7.33 -8.50 -6.01
CA MET A 146 -8.01 -8.21 -4.76
C MET A 146 -9.53 -8.21 -4.96
N ALA A 147 -10.27 -8.76 -4.01
CA ALA A 147 -11.72 -8.74 -3.99
C ALA A 147 -12.21 -7.42 -3.41
N ILE A 148 -12.66 -6.50 -4.24
CA ILE A 148 -13.16 -5.19 -3.80
C ILE A 148 -14.68 -5.21 -3.79
N THR A 149 -15.26 -4.98 -2.61
CA THR A 149 -16.72 -4.86 -2.43
C THR A 149 -17.12 -3.39 -2.46
N THR A 150 -17.96 -3.04 -3.40
CA THR A 150 -18.58 -1.71 -3.50
C THR A 150 -20.03 -1.77 -3.07
N PHE A 151 -20.52 -0.71 -2.45
CA PHE A 151 -21.90 -0.57 -2.03
C PHE A 151 -22.56 0.53 -2.86
N SER A 152 -23.72 0.23 -3.42
CA SER A 152 -24.57 1.20 -4.10
C SER A 152 -25.96 1.19 -3.50
N GLU A 153 -26.63 2.33 -3.55
CA GLU A 153 -28.05 2.40 -3.21
C GLU A 153 -28.88 2.31 -4.49
N VAL A 154 -29.77 1.35 -4.54
CA VAL A 154 -30.71 1.16 -5.66
C VAL A 154 -32.15 1.25 -5.16
N GLU A 155 -33.07 1.64 -6.03
CA GLU A 155 -34.48 1.60 -5.69
C GLU A 155 -34.94 0.16 -5.44
N GLY A 156 -35.45 -0.10 -4.23
CA GLY A 156 -36.03 -1.39 -3.87
C GLY A 156 -37.49 -1.52 -4.36
N GLU A 157 -38.05 -2.70 -4.17
CA GLU A 157 -39.46 -2.96 -4.49
C GLU A 157 -40.43 -2.33 -3.48
N ASP A 158 -40.01 -2.17 -2.23
CA ASP A 158 -40.79 -1.59 -1.15
C ASP A 158 -40.95 -0.07 -1.27
N VAL A 159 -42.12 0.41 -0.85
CA VAL A 159 -42.44 1.85 -0.76
C VAL A 159 -42.61 2.29 0.70
N TYR A 160 -42.35 3.55 0.97
CA TYR A 160 -42.67 4.15 2.27
C TYR A 160 -44.16 4.22 2.49
N LYS A 161 -44.67 3.60 3.55
CA LYS A 161 -46.13 3.53 3.86
C LYS A 161 -46.63 4.77 4.58
N SER A 162 -45.77 5.58 5.19
CA SER A 162 -46.12 6.79 5.96
C SER A 162 -45.03 7.85 5.96
N GLY A 163 -45.32 9.04 6.46
CA GLY A 163 -44.38 10.16 6.57
C GLY A 163 -44.19 10.95 5.27
N ALA A 164 -43.24 11.90 5.27
CA ALA A 164 -42.98 12.81 4.14
C ALA A 164 -42.53 12.09 2.84
N LYS A 165 -42.04 10.86 2.93
CA LYS A 165 -41.62 10.03 1.78
C LYS A 165 -42.67 9.00 1.36
N LYS A 166 -43.94 9.09 1.86
CA LYS A 166 -45.02 8.15 1.53
C LYS A 166 -45.17 7.99 0.01
N GLY A 167 -45.18 6.74 -0.46
CA GLY A 167 -45.30 6.40 -1.89
C GLY A 167 -43.99 6.42 -2.67
N GLN A 168 -42.89 6.90 -2.10
CA GLN A 168 -41.59 6.78 -2.72
C GLN A 168 -41.01 5.39 -2.48
N LYS A 169 -40.24 4.87 -3.44
CA LYS A 169 -39.49 3.61 -3.27
C LYS A 169 -38.42 3.75 -2.21
N LYS A 170 -38.22 2.70 -1.44
CA LYS A 170 -37.16 2.64 -0.47
C LYS A 170 -35.81 2.36 -1.17
N MET A 171 -34.79 3.09 -0.80
CA MET A 171 -33.42 2.76 -1.25
C MET A 171 -32.92 1.54 -0.47
N VAL A 172 -32.35 0.58 -1.20
CA VAL A 172 -31.77 -0.64 -0.67
C VAL A 172 -30.28 -0.63 -0.98
N LYS A 173 -29.43 -0.89 0.02
CA LYS A 173 -28.01 -1.08 -0.19
C LYS A 173 -27.76 -2.43 -0.85
N VAL A 174 -27.13 -2.40 -2.01
CA VAL A 174 -26.66 -3.59 -2.72
C VAL A 174 -25.15 -3.60 -2.71
N SER A 175 -24.55 -4.74 -2.38
CA SER A 175 -23.13 -4.94 -2.47
C SER A 175 -22.75 -5.71 -3.74
N GLN A 176 -21.68 -5.27 -4.40
CA GLN A 176 -21.10 -5.96 -5.52
C GLN A 176 -19.61 -6.18 -5.25
N THR A 177 -19.17 -7.43 -5.24
CA THR A 177 -17.74 -7.79 -5.12
C THR A 177 -17.18 -8.07 -6.51
N LYS A 178 -16.06 -7.41 -6.82
CA LYS A 178 -15.33 -7.60 -8.07
C LYS A 178 -13.86 -7.84 -7.78
N THR A 179 -13.26 -8.82 -8.42
CA THR A 179 -11.81 -9.02 -8.38
C THR A 179 -11.13 -8.08 -9.37
N VAL A 180 -10.15 -7.31 -8.88
CA VAL A 180 -9.40 -6.32 -9.67
C VAL A 180 -7.91 -6.44 -9.37
N ASN A 181 -7.08 -6.20 -10.38
CA ASN A 181 -5.63 -6.16 -10.18
C ASN A 181 -5.25 -4.88 -9.45
N SER A 182 -4.55 -5.01 -8.36
CA SER A 182 -4.27 -3.89 -7.46
C SER A 182 -2.79 -3.81 -7.10
N ILE A 183 -2.28 -2.58 -6.94
CA ILE A 183 -1.02 -2.31 -6.26
C ILE A 183 -1.33 -1.71 -4.90
N VAL A 184 -0.63 -2.17 -3.88
CA VAL A 184 -0.68 -1.63 -2.53
C VAL A 184 0.73 -1.25 -2.10
N ASP A 185 0.90 0.00 -1.68
CA ASP A 185 2.12 0.53 -1.10
C ASP A 185 1.94 0.59 0.42
N PHE A 186 2.77 -0.15 1.14
CA PHE A 186 2.69 -0.25 2.60
C PHE A 186 3.36 0.96 3.26
N LYS A 187 2.64 1.59 4.18
CA LYS A 187 3.14 2.69 4.99
C LYS A 187 3.05 2.34 6.47
N SER A 188 4.14 2.53 7.17
CA SER A 188 4.22 2.30 8.61
C SER A 188 3.74 3.49 9.44
N ASN A 189 3.49 4.63 8.79
CA ASN A 189 3.11 5.85 9.48
C ASN A 189 1.72 5.71 10.07
N TYR A 190 1.64 5.95 11.37
CA TYR A 190 0.39 6.11 12.06
C TYR A 190 -0.34 7.34 11.53
N TYR A 191 -1.43 7.09 10.80
CA TYR A 191 -2.31 8.18 10.38
C TYR A 191 -3.36 8.42 11.45
N ASP A 192 -3.35 9.61 12.02
CA ASP A 192 -4.50 10.14 12.72
C ASP A 192 -5.65 10.29 11.71
N LYS A 193 -6.91 10.22 12.18
CA LYS A 193 -8.11 10.15 11.34
C LYS A 193 -8.21 11.24 10.27
N ASP A 194 -7.47 12.34 10.46
CA ASP A 194 -7.57 13.56 9.64
C ASP A 194 -6.38 13.78 8.68
N LYS A 195 -5.39 12.86 8.63
CA LYS A 195 -4.24 13.00 7.73
C LYS A 195 -4.45 12.23 6.44
N SER A 196 -4.46 12.94 5.32
CA SER A 196 -4.43 12.38 3.97
C SER A 196 -3.04 11.88 3.61
N PHE A 197 -2.93 10.92 2.71
CA PHE A 197 -1.68 10.53 2.10
C PHE A 197 -1.12 11.66 1.22
N TYR A 198 0.20 11.70 1.06
CA TYR A 198 0.87 12.75 0.30
C TYR A 198 0.81 12.53 -1.20
N GLN A 199 0.77 13.60 -1.95
CA GLN A 199 0.79 13.55 -3.42
C GLN A 199 2.01 12.80 -3.98
N SER A 200 3.18 12.87 -3.30
CA SER A 200 4.35 12.08 -3.67
C SER A 200 4.11 10.57 -3.62
N GLN A 201 3.22 10.09 -2.75
CA GLN A 201 2.85 8.67 -2.68
C GLN A 201 1.95 8.27 -3.85
N LEU A 202 1.07 9.16 -4.31
CA LEU A 202 0.34 8.94 -5.55
C LEU A 202 1.30 8.79 -6.74
N PHE A 203 2.24 9.71 -6.91
CA PHE A 203 3.20 9.63 -8.02
C PHE A 203 4.08 8.38 -7.94
N GLN A 204 4.45 7.94 -6.73
CA GLN A 204 5.12 6.66 -6.54
C GLN A 204 4.26 5.51 -7.06
N LEU A 205 2.99 5.43 -6.67
CA LEU A 205 2.06 4.38 -7.10
C LEU A 205 1.78 4.42 -8.62
N LEU A 206 1.66 5.60 -9.21
CA LEU A 206 1.52 5.73 -10.67
C LEU A 206 2.76 5.22 -11.42
N ALA A 207 3.95 5.55 -10.93
CA ALA A 207 5.19 5.02 -11.50
C ALA A 207 5.29 3.49 -11.32
N GLN A 208 4.88 2.96 -10.17
CA GLN A 208 4.81 1.52 -9.94
C GLN A 208 3.83 0.84 -10.92
N LYS A 209 2.63 1.40 -11.10
CA LYS A 209 1.62 0.91 -12.05
C LYS A 209 2.17 0.82 -13.47
N GLU A 210 2.86 1.87 -13.93
CA GLU A 210 3.48 1.92 -15.24
C GLU A 210 4.61 0.88 -15.39
N ALA A 211 5.48 0.76 -14.38
CA ALA A 211 6.56 -0.22 -14.39
C ALA A 211 6.03 -1.66 -14.42
N VAL A 212 4.96 -1.97 -13.68
CA VAL A 212 4.29 -3.29 -13.72
C VAL A 212 3.80 -3.57 -15.13
N PHE A 213 3.08 -2.63 -15.75
CA PHE A 213 2.57 -2.82 -17.10
C PHE A 213 3.70 -3.02 -18.13
N GLN A 214 4.73 -2.18 -18.11
CA GLN A 214 5.85 -2.27 -19.03
C GLN A 214 6.64 -3.57 -18.93
N GLN A 215 6.80 -4.10 -17.72
CA GLN A 215 7.61 -5.31 -17.50
C GLN A 215 6.81 -6.62 -17.65
N THR A 216 5.50 -6.59 -17.42
CA THR A 216 4.70 -7.82 -17.29
C THR A 216 3.47 -7.86 -18.20
N GLY A 217 3.02 -6.72 -18.70
CA GLY A 217 1.74 -6.59 -19.40
C GLY A 217 0.51 -6.62 -18.49
N ILE A 218 0.68 -6.79 -17.16
CA ILE A 218 -0.43 -6.76 -16.20
C ILE A 218 -0.98 -5.34 -16.12
N ARG A 219 -2.27 -5.18 -16.42
CA ARG A 219 -2.98 -3.93 -16.21
C ARG A 219 -3.45 -3.86 -14.77
N VAL A 220 -3.00 -2.84 -14.05
CA VAL A 220 -3.42 -2.53 -12.69
C VAL A 220 -4.66 -1.65 -12.76
N ASP A 221 -5.74 -2.11 -12.15
CA ASP A 221 -7.03 -1.40 -12.13
C ASP A 221 -7.05 -0.34 -11.01
N LYS A 222 -6.56 -0.72 -9.82
CA LYS A 222 -6.62 0.12 -8.62
C LYS A 222 -5.27 0.24 -7.92
N ILE A 223 -5.04 1.39 -7.29
CA ILE A 223 -3.82 1.69 -6.52
C ILE A 223 -4.19 2.17 -5.12
N PHE A 224 -3.48 1.67 -4.12
CA PHE A 224 -3.79 1.88 -2.72
C PHE A 224 -2.57 2.23 -1.89
N ASN A 225 -2.79 3.02 -0.83
CA ASN A 225 -1.91 3.00 0.32
C ASN A 225 -2.57 2.24 1.47
N TRP A 226 -1.80 1.38 2.12
CA TRP A 226 -2.19 0.67 3.33
C TRP A 226 -1.36 1.15 4.52
N THR A 227 -1.97 1.26 5.68
CA THR A 227 -1.28 1.56 6.93
C THR A 227 -1.99 0.91 8.12
N PRO A 228 -1.25 0.35 9.10
CA PRO A 228 -1.87 -0.13 10.33
C PRO A 228 -2.38 1.04 11.15
N THR A 229 -3.51 0.83 11.83
CA THR A 229 -4.14 1.86 12.68
C THR A 229 -4.50 1.27 14.06
N GLY A 230 -4.76 2.15 15.03
CA GLY A 230 -5.31 1.76 16.33
C GLY A 230 -4.34 1.18 17.34
N PHE A 231 -3.11 0.86 16.98
CA PHE A 231 -2.16 0.22 17.88
C PHE A 231 -1.57 1.14 18.96
N ARG A 232 -1.66 2.46 18.79
CA ARG A 232 -1.23 3.46 19.80
C ARG A 232 -2.35 3.88 20.76
N LYS A 233 -3.58 3.50 20.48
CA LYS A 233 -4.73 3.71 21.37
C LYS A 233 -5.19 2.34 21.85
N ASP A 234 -5.31 2.12 23.14
CA ASP A 234 -5.70 0.85 23.78
C ASP A 234 -7.13 0.34 23.44
N ASN A 235 -7.57 0.58 22.20
CA ASN A 235 -8.91 0.22 21.75
C ASN A 235 -9.04 -1.28 21.39
N GLY A 236 -8.00 -2.08 21.62
CA GLY A 236 -8.04 -3.54 21.45
C GLY A 236 -8.17 -4.04 20.00
N HIS A 237 -8.33 -3.16 19.02
CA HIS A 237 -8.53 -3.55 17.64
C HIS A 237 -7.28 -3.29 16.79
N ASN A 238 -6.69 -4.38 16.30
CA ASN A 238 -5.61 -4.34 15.32
C ASN A 238 -6.21 -4.10 13.95
N THR A 239 -6.45 -2.83 13.64
CA THR A 239 -7.09 -2.38 12.42
C THR A 239 -6.07 -1.79 11.44
N TYR A 240 -6.52 -1.57 10.23
CA TYR A 240 -5.76 -0.92 9.19
C TYR A 240 -6.63 0.14 8.48
N LYS A 241 -5.98 0.98 7.70
CA LYS A 241 -6.62 1.88 6.76
C LYS A 241 -6.12 1.52 5.37
N LEU A 242 -7.06 1.29 4.44
CA LEU A 242 -6.78 1.11 3.03
C LEU A 242 -7.39 2.30 2.28
N VAL A 243 -6.58 3.04 1.57
CA VAL A 243 -7.00 4.26 0.87
C VAL A 243 -6.75 4.10 -0.61
N GLU A 244 -7.82 4.15 -1.39
CA GLU A 244 -7.78 4.15 -2.85
C GLU A 244 -7.47 5.56 -3.36
N TRP A 245 -6.62 5.65 -4.37
CA TRP A 245 -6.45 6.84 -5.18
C TRP A 245 -7.36 6.75 -6.41
N VAL A 246 -8.44 7.54 -6.38
CA VAL A 246 -9.38 7.63 -7.49
C VAL A 246 -9.00 8.83 -8.34
N MET A 247 -8.86 8.61 -9.64
CA MET A 247 -8.57 9.66 -10.62
C MET A 247 -9.86 9.98 -11.37
N GLU A 248 -10.51 11.07 -11.00
CA GLU A 248 -11.72 11.57 -11.65
C GLU A 248 -11.39 12.87 -12.40
N GLY A 249 -11.26 12.78 -13.73
CA GLY A 249 -10.89 13.94 -14.56
C GLY A 249 -9.47 14.46 -14.23
N GLU A 250 -9.38 15.76 -13.95
CA GLU A 250 -8.11 16.42 -13.55
C GLU A 250 -7.89 16.40 -12.02
N GLU A 251 -8.87 16.01 -11.23
CA GLU A 251 -8.81 15.95 -9.77
C GLU A 251 -8.53 14.53 -9.28
N THR A 252 -7.69 14.42 -8.28
CA THR A 252 -7.38 13.14 -7.63
C THR A 252 -7.95 13.16 -6.21
N GLN A 253 -8.73 12.15 -5.88
CA GLN A 253 -9.33 12.00 -4.55
C GLN A 253 -8.80 10.76 -3.83
N ASN A 254 -8.67 10.88 -2.51
CA ASN A 254 -8.39 9.77 -1.61
C ASN A 254 -9.69 9.22 -1.05
N VAL A 255 -9.99 7.97 -1.32
CA VAL A 255 -11.18 7.29 -0.80
C VAL A 255 -10.75 6.17 0.16
N SER A 256 -11.15 6.28 1.43
CA SER A 256 -10.96 5.19 2.40
C SER A 256 -11.96 4.09 2.13
N LEU A 257 -11.48 2.86 1.94
CA LEU A 257 -12.36 1.71 1.83
C LEU A 257 -12.86 1.29 3.23
N PRO A 258 -14.11 0.85 3.34
CA PRO A 258 -14.62 0.30 4.59
C PRO A 258 -13.82 -0.95 4.96
N ILE A 259 -13.58 -1.14 6.25
CA ILE A 259 -13.11 -2.41 6.82
C ILE A 259 -14.32 -3.35 6.77
N LEU A 260 -14.14 -4.53 6.19
CA LEU A 260 -15.20 -5.55 6.00
C LEU A 260 -15.50 -6.31 7.29
#